data_b770ed52faf3340e5522b26c265f9850
#
_entry.id   b770ed52faf3340e5522b26c265f9850
#
_cell.length_a   1.000
_cell.length_b   1.000
_cell.length_c   1.000
_cell.angle_alpha   90.00
_cell.angle_beta   90.00
_cell.angle_gamma   90.00
#
_symmetry.space_group_name_H-M   'P 1'
#
loop_
_entity.id
_entity.type
_entity.pdbx_description
1 polymer ?
#
loop_
_entity_poly.entity_id
_entity_poly.type
_entity_poly.pdbx_seq_one_letter_code
_entity_poly.pdbx_strand_id
1 'polypeptide(L)'
;SIEELGILIRWMTAEPQLKQGKELWLRAEKLSADEISAQANLERLYAQRSAFRRDNWKGLSANYEKSVFYQLDLQDAANEFVRLNLEVPAVLKEDAAPMVRIHNRMLRARILKLQGNEGCKEEQAAFQLLRDGLLEAVAGKKNYPKLNVYSDQIVWGRSPVRIDVAGGWTDT
;
A
#
# COMPACT_ATOMS: atom_id res chain seq x y z
N SER A 1 6.31 24.36 29.28
CA SER A 1 6.27 22.99 29.85
C SER A 1 5.36 22.08 29.01
N ILE A 2 5.42 20.78 29.20
CA ILE A 2 4.53 19.80 28.56
C ILE A 2 3.07 20.03 28.97
N GLU A 3 2.86 20.42 30.22
CA GLU A 3 1.52 20.74 30.75
C GLU A 3 0.93 21.96 30.06
N GLU A 4 1.69 23.01 29.89
CA GLU A 4 1.27 24.21 29.16
C GLU A 4 0.97 23.93 27.69
N LEU A 5 1.75 23.07 27.05
CA LEU A 5 1.46 22.61 25.69
C LEU A 5 0.15 21.84 25.62
N GLY A 6 -0.13 20.98 26.61
CA GLY A 6 -1.41 20.28 26.70
C GLY A 6 -2.61 21.22 26.83
N ILE A 7 -2.49 22.27 27.64
CA ILE A 7 -3.53 23.30 27.80
C ILE A 7 -3.73 24.06 26.48
N LEU A 8 -2.64 24.41 25.81
CA LEU A 8 -2.69 25.13 24.53
C LEU A 8 -3.36 24.30 23.44
N ILE A 9 -3.02 23.02 23.32
CA ILE A 9 -3.64 22.10 22.35
C ILE A 9 -5.14 21.98 22.62
N ARG A 10 -5.55 21.74 23.87
CA ARG A 10 -6.98 21.68 24.22
C ARG A 10 -7.72 22.96 23.86
N TRP A 11 -7.14 24.12 24.15
CA TRP A 11 -7.73 25.40 23.78
C TRP A 11 -7.90 25.55 22.27
N MET A 12 -6.95 25.12 21.47
CA MET A 12 -6.97 25.25 20.02
C MET A 12 -7.94 24.25 19.34
N THR A 13 -8.16 23.08 19.93
CA THR A 13 -8.87 21.98 19.27
C THR A 13 -10.26 21.70 19.83
N ALA A 14 -10.46 21.84 21.14
CA ALA A 14 -11.69 21.37 21.80
C ALA A 14 -12.35 22.40 22.71
N GLU A 15 -11.60 23.28 23.35
CA GLU A 15 -12.08 24.17 24.40
C GLU A 15 -11.69 25.65 24.15
N PRO A 16 -12.25 26.32 23.10
CA PRO A 16 -11.85 27.69 22.73
C PRO A 16 -12.15 28.71 23.82
N GLN A 17 -13.02 28.39 24.79
CA GLN A 17 -13.33 29.22 25.94
C GLN A 17 -12.31 29.13 27.08
N LEU A 18 -11.31 28.25 26.99
CA LEU A 18 -10.31 28.03 28.03
C LEU A 18 -9.37 29.25 28.13
N LYS A 19 -9.61 30.13 29.12
CA LYS A 19 -8.87 31.39 29.29
C LYS A 19 -7.35 31.19 29.39
N GLN A 20 -6.92 30.15 30.12
CA GLN A 20 -5.50 29.81 30.26
C GLN A 20 -4.82 29.52 28.93
N GLY A 21 -5.50 28.84 27.98
CA GLY A 21 -4.97 28.58 26.66
C GLY A 21 -4.73 29.86 25.87
N LYS A 22 -5.67 30.80 25.93
CA LYS A 22 -5.55 32.12 25.29
C LYS A 22 -4.40 32.93 25.88
N GLU A 23 -4.28 32.94 27.22
CA GLU A 23 -3.20 33.65 27.92
C GLU A 23 -1.83 33.09 27.58
N LEU A 24 -1.70 31.77 27.56
CA LEU A 24 -0.48 31.08 27.13
C LEU A 24 -0.12 31.41 25.68
N TRP A 25 -1.09 31.43 24.78
CA TRP A 25 -0.88 31.82 23.39
C TRP A 25 -0.40 33.24 23.25
N LEU A 26 -0.99 34.18 23.98
CA LEU A 26 -0.60 35.60 23.91
C LEU A 26 0.78 35.85 24.50
N ARG A 27 1.15 35.11 25.56
CA ARG A 27 2.43 35.21 26.24
C ARG A 27 3.57 34.52 25.48
N ALA A 28 3.25 33.44 24.74
CA ALA A 28 4.26 32.66 24.04
C ALA A 28 4.98 33.49 22.98
N GLU A 29 6.29 33.36 22.92
CA GLU A 29 7.10 33.86 21.83
C GLU A 29 6.71 33.19 20.52
N LYS A 30 6.53 33.95 19.46
CA LYS A 30 6.24 33.47 18.12
C LYS A 30 7.51 33.54 17.30
N LEU A 31 7.93 32.38 16.83
CA LEU A 31 9.08 32.25 15.95
C LEU A 31 8.61 32.18 14.50
N SER A 32 9.31 32.80 13.61
CA SER A 32 9.15 32.60 12.17
C SER A 32 9.63 31.22 11.76
N ALA A 33 9.23 30.77 10.57
CA ALA A 33 9.72 29.51 10.02
C ALA A 33 11.24 29.48 9.87
N ASP A 34 11.84 30.62 9.53
CA ASP A 34 13.29 30.76 9.37
C ASP A 34 14.02 30.65 10.72
N GLU A 35 13.50 31.30 11.77
CA GLU A 35 14.04 31.20 13.13
C GLU A 35 13.94 29.77 13.68
N ILE A 36 12.81 29.08 13.46
CA ILE A 36 12.63 27.65 13.81
C ILE A 36 13.63 26.79 13.07
N SER A 37 13.80 27.04 11.79
CA SER A 37 14.73 26.29 10.94
C SER A 37 16.19 26.50 11.38
N ALA A 38 16.57 27.74 11.70
CA ALA A 38 17.92 28.08 12.16
C ALA A 38 18.27 27.45 13.52
N GLN A 39 17.26 27.27 14.40
CA GLN A 39 17.42 26.69 15.73
C GLN A 39 17.12 25.19 15.78
N ALA A 40 16.69 24.60 14.67
CA ALA A 40 16.31 23.20 14.64
C ALA A 40 17.51 22.29 14.88
N ASN A 41 17.36 21.37 15.83
CA ASN A 41 18.29 20.26 15.99
C ASN A 41 17.94 19.19 14.92
N LEU A 42 18.64 19.22 13.80
CA LEU A 42 18.39 18.34 12.65
C LEU A 42 18.57 16.86 13.00
N GLU A 43 19.53 16.53 13.87
CA GLU A 43 19.76 15.17 14.32
C GLU A 43 18.55 14.63 15.10
N ARG A 44 18.03 15.42 16.03
CA ARG A 44 16.83 15.09 16.80
C ARG A 44 15.60 14.95 15.90
N LEU A 45 15.41 15.86 14.94
CA LEU A 45 14.30 15.79 13.99
C LEU A 45 14.39 14.54 13.12
N TYR A 46 15.58 14.18 12.66
CA TYR A 46 15.81 12.96 11.91
C TYR A 46 15.51 11.70 12.73
N ALA A 47 15.96 11.66 13.98
CA ALA A 47 15.68 10.55 14.89
C ALA A 47 14.17 10.40 15.15
N GLN A 48 13.46 11.50 15.40
CA GLN A 48 12.00 11.49 15.58
C GLN A 48 11.27 11.00 14.34
N ARG A 49 11.65 11.49 13.16
CA ARG A 49 11.05 11.07 11.88
C ARG A 49 11.28 9.58 11.63
N SER A 50 12.48 9.09 11.91
CA SER A 50 12.83 7.67 11.75
C SER A 50 12.04 6.77 12.70
N ALA A 51 11.86 7.19 13.96
CA ALA A 51 11.05 6.48 14.94
C ALA A 51 9.58 6.44 14.51
N PHE A 52 9.00 7.58 14.14
CA PHE A 52 7.62 7.69 13.66
C PHE A 52 7.38 6.82 12.42
N ARG A 53 8.31 6.85 11.45
CA ARG A 53 8.23 6.02 10.26
C ARG A 53 8.24 4.52 10.60
N ARG A 54 9.11 4.10 11.53
CA ARG A 54 9.16 2.72 12.01
C ARG A 54 7.84 2.27 12.63
N ASP A 55 7.25 3.10 13.49
CA ASP A 55 6.00 2.78 14.17
C ASP A 55 4.83 2.71 13.19
N ASN A 56 4.79 3.60 12.19
CA ASN A 56 3.82 3.53 11.11
C ASN A 56 3.91 2.22 10.31
N TRP A 57 5.11 1.78 9.96
CA TRP A 57 5.29 0.51 9.25
C TRP A 57 4.88 -0.70 10.10
N LYS A 58 5.14 -0.68 11.40
CA LYS A 58 4.64 -1.71 12.33
C LYS A 58 3.11 -1.75 12.35
N GLY A 59 2.47 -0.58 12.44
CA GLY A 59 1.02 -0.47 12.40
C GLY A 59 0.42 -0.98 11.10
N LEU A 60 1.02 -0.64 9.95
CA LEU A 60 0.62 -1.14 8.63
C LEU A 60 0.75 -2.67 8.54
N SER A 61 1.85 -3.21 9.03
CA SER A 61 2.08 -4.66 9.06
C SER A 61 1.02 -5.39 9.88
N ALA A 62 0.64 -4.86 11.04
CA ALA A 62 -0.36 -5.46 11.92
C ALA A 62 -1.79 -5.37 11.36
N ASN A 63 -2.09 -4.36 10.54
CA ASN A 63 -3.41 -4.11 9.95
C ASN A 63 -3.42 -4.32 8.44
N TYR A 64 -2.65 -5.25 7.94
CA TYR A 64 -2.44 -5.44 6.50
C TYR A 64 -3.76 -5.56 5.72
N GLU A 65 -4.73 -6.31 6.20
CA GLU A 65 -6.03 -6.54 5.55
C GLU A 65 -6.87 -5.27 5.36
N LYS A 66 -6.66 -4.28 6.24
CA LYS A 66 -7.42 -3.02 6.26
C LYS A 66 -6.62 -1.84 5.70
N SER A 67 -5.36 -2.04 5.40
CA SER A 67 -4.48 -0.99 4.91
C SER A 67 -4.60 -0.84 3.39
N VAL A 68 -4.31 0.35 2.88
CA VAL A 68 -4.13 0.59 1.43
C VAL A 68 -2.78 0.07 0.93
N PHE A 69 -2.19 -0.86 1.62
CA PHE A 69 -0.85 -1.39 1.39
C PHE A 69 -0.67 -1.96 -0.02
N TYR A 70 -1.73 -2.55 -0.59
CA TYR A 70 -1.74 -3.04 -1.97
C TYR A 70 -1.59 -1.94 -3.03
N GLN A 71 -1.71 -0.67 -2.64
CA GLN A 71 -1.49 0.49 -3.53
C GLN A 71 -0.04 1.02 -3.46
N LEU A 72 0.78 0.50 -2.56
CA LEU A 72 2.17 0.89 -2.43
C LEU A 72 3.05 0.09 -3.41
N ASP A 73 4.16 0.70 -3.81
CA ASP A 73 5.18 -0.04 -4.53
C ASP A 73 5.73 -1.17 -3.67
N LEU A 74 5.63 -2.40 -4.19
CA LEU A 74 6.03 -3.61 -3.46
C LEU A 74 7.52 -3.66 -3.15
N GLN A 75 8.35 -3.11 -4.04
CA GLN A 75 9.78 -3.12 -3.84
C GLN A 75 10.18 -2.13 -2.75
N ASP A 76 9.61 -0.93 -2.78
CA ASP A 76 9.86 0.09 -1.76
C ASP A 76 9.36 -0.38 -0.39
N ALA A 77 8.17 -0.98 -0.35
CA ALA A 77 7.64 -1.56 0.88
C ALA A 77 8.55 -2.66 1.44
N ALA A 78 9.00 -3.59 0.61
CA ALA A 78 9.90 -4.67 1.03
C ALA A 78 11.25 -4.13 1.53
N ASN A 79 11.81 -3.13 0.86
CA ASN A 79 13.04 -2.45 1.29
C ASN A 79 12.88 -1.84 2.68
N GLU A 80 11.73 -1.19 2.97
CA GLU A 80 11.46 -0.62 4.28
C GLU A 80 11.33 -1.69 5.38
N PHE A 81 10.68 -2.82 5.10
CA PHE A 81 10.61 -3.94 6.03
C PHE A 81 11.99 -4.44 6.41
N VAL A 82 12.86 -4.64 5.43
CA VAL A 82 14.23 -5.11 5.68
C VAL A 82 15.05 -4.04 6.42
N ARG A 83 14.98 -2.78 5.98
CA ARG A 83 15.69 -1.67 6.60
C ARG A 83 15.34 -1.46 8.07
N LEU A 84 14.05 -1.63 8.41
CA LEU A 84 13.53 -1.45 9.77
C LEU A 84 13.57 -2.74 10.60
N ASN A 85 14.06 -3.83 10.02
CA ASN A 85 14.08 -5.16 10.63
C ASN A 85 12.71 -5.58 11.17
N LEU A 86 11.68 -5.40 10.35
CA LEU A 86 10.30 -5.80 10.67
C LEU A 86 10.08 -7.27 10.34
N GLU A 87 9.20 -7.90 11.09
CA GLU A 87 8.78 -9.27 10.81
C GLU A 87 8.05 -9.36 9.46
N VAL A 88 8.26 -10.47 8.76
CA VAL A 88 7.52 -10.76 7.53
C VAL A 88 6.03 -10.88 7.87
N PRO A 89 5.12 -10.13 7.21
CA PRO A 89 3.70 -10.19 7.51
C PRO A 89 3.17 -11.63 7.46
N ALA A 90 2.27 -11.99 8.35
CA ALA A 90 1.64 -13.31 8.33
C ALA A 90 0.87 -13.54 7.03
N VAL A 91 0.70 -14.80 6.65
CA VAL A 91 -0.18 -15.17 5.54
C VAL A 91 -1.62 -14.86 5.93
N LEU A 92 -2.34 -14.17 5.04
CA LEU A 92 -3.74 -13.85 5.27
C LEU A 92 -4.63 -15.08 5.17
N LYS A 93 -5.74 -15.06 5.91
CA LYS A 93 -6.75 -16.10 5.90
C LYS A 93 -7.49 -16.16 4.55
N GLU A 94 -8.17 -17.27 4.33
CA GLU A 94 -8.89 -17.51 3.07
C GLU A 94 -10.09 -16.59 2.85
N ASP A 95 -10.67 -16.06 3.92
CA ASP A 95 -11.79 -15.12 3.90
C ASP A 95 -11.40 -13.67 3.51
N ALA A 96 -10.11 -13.35 3.50
CA ALA A 96 -9.62 -12.05 3.05
C ALA A 96 -9.80 -11.89 1.53
N ALA A 97 -10.01 -10.64 1.09
CA ALA A 97 -10.22 -10.30 -0.32
C ALA A 97 -9.10 -10.86 -1.22
N PRO A 98 -9.42 -11.48 -2.36
CA PRO A 98 -8.44 -12.17 -3.21
C PRO A 98 -7.23 -11.31 -3.59
N MET A 99 -7.46 -10.05 -4.00
CA MET A 99 -6.37 -9.14 -4.38
C MET A 99 -5.45 -8.79 -3.21
N VAL A 100 -6.01 -8.64 -2.01
CA VAL A 100 -5.22 -8.38 -0.80
C VAL A 100 -4.36 -9.59 -0.44
N ARG A 101 -4.88 -10.82 -0.61
CA ARG A 101 -4.13 -12.06 -0.42
C ARG A 101 -3.00 -12.21 -1.42
N ILE A 102 -3.25 -11.92 -2.70
CA ILE A 102 -2.22 -11.94 -3.76
C ILE A 102 -1.12 -10.96 -3.41
N HIS A 103 -1.48 -9.72 -3.08
CA HIS A 103 -0.53 -8.68 -2.73
C HIS A 103 0.29 -9.03 -1.47
N ASN A 104 -0.34 -9.59 -0.45
CA ASN A 104 0.35 -10.08 0.74
C ASN A 104 1.41 -11.13 0.38
N ARG A 105 1.08 -12.12 -0.45
CA ARG A 105 2.01 -13.15 -0.92
C ARG A 105 3.18 -12.56 -1.72
N MET A 106 2.90 -11.62 -2.61
CA MET A 106 3.94 -10.94 -3.39
C MET A 106 4.89 -10.11 -2.52
N LEU A 107 4.35 -9.38 -1.53
CA LEU A 107 5.19 -8.65 -0.57
C LEU A 107 6.08 -9.59 0.24
N ARG A 108 5.51 -10.68 0.78
CA ARG A 108 6.27 -11.70 1.51
C ARG A 108 7.41 -12.26 0.66
N ALA A 109 7.12 -12.58 -0.61
CA ALA A 109 8.12 -13.06 -1.55
C ALA A 109 9.28 -12.08 -1.72
N ARG A 110 8.97 -10.78 -1.87
CA ARG A 110 9.98 -9.71 -2.00
C ARG A 110 10.83 -9.56 -0.75
N ILE A 111 10.22 -9.52 0.43
CA ILE A 111 10.94 -9.41 1.70
C ILE A 111 11.87 -10.61 1.89
N LEU A 112 11.38 -11.84 1.69
CA LEU A 112 12.18 -13.06 1.82
C LEU A 112 13.38 -13.06 0.87
N LYS A 113 13.19 -12.66 -0.40
CA LYS A 113 14.29 -12.55 -1.37
C LYS A 113 15.34 -11.53 -0.94
N LEU A 114 14.92 -10.37 -0.42
CA LEU A 114 15.85 -9.34 0.08
C LEU A 114 16.62 -9.81 1.32
N GLN A 115 16.04 -10.71 2.12
CA GLN A 115 16.70 -11.35 3.26
C GLN A 115 17.59 -12.54 2.87
N GLY A 116 17.70 -12.86 1.58
CA GLY A 116 18.46 -14.02 1.10
C GLY A 116 17.74 -15.36 1.28
N ASN A 117 16.45 -15.35 1.56
CA ASN A 117 15.61 -16.53 1.74
C ASN A 117 14.84 -16.90 0.45
N GLU A 118 14.29 -18.11 0.42
CA GLU A 118 13.52 -18.60 -0.72
C GLU A 118 12.12 -17.94 -0.77
N GLY A 119 11.94 -16.96 -1.69
CA GLY A 119 10.66 -16.28 -1.91
C GLY A 119 9.78 -16.92 -3.00
N CYS A 120 10.31 -17.89 -3.76
CA CYS A 120 9.62 -18.44 -4.94
C CYS A 120 8.29 -19.14 -4.59
N LYS A 121 8.21 -19.79 -3.44
CA LYS A 121 6.97 -20.44 -2.97
C LYS A 121 5.83 -19.45 -2.77
N GLU A 122 6.12 -18.28 -2.23
CA GLU A 122 5.13 -17.23 -2.04
C GLU A 122 4.69 -16.62 -3.37
N GLU A 123 5.62 -16.43 -4.32
CA GLU A 123 5.26 -16.00 -5.68
C GLU A 123 4.34 -17.01 -6.38
N GLN A 124 4.70 -18.29 -6.34
CA GLN A 124 3.87 -19.35 -6.92
C GLN A 124 2.47 -19.37 -6.29
N ALA A 125 2.37 -19.21 -4.97
CA ALA A 125 1.09 -19.15 -4.29
C ALA A 125 0.27 -17.90 -4.70
N ALA A 126 0.91 -16.75 -4.94
CA ALA A 126 0.24 -15.55 -5.45
C ALA A 126 -0.32 -15.77 -6.86
N PHE A 127 0.49 -16.33 -7.77
CA PHE A 127 0.04 -16.65 -9.12
C PHE A 127 -1.05 -17.73 -9.16
N GLN A 128 -1.00 -18.69 -8.25
CA GLN A 128 -2.05 -19.68 -8.11
C GLN A 128 -3.40 -19.03 -7.73
N LEU A 129 -3.39 -18.14 -6.73
CA LEU A 129 -4.59 -17.40 -6.34
C LEU A 129 -5.15 -16.55 -7.50
N LEU A 130 -4.28 -15.89 -8.25
CA LEU A 130 -4.70 -15.12 -9.43
C LEU A 130 -5.34 -16.02 -10.50
N ARG A 131 -4.70 -17.13 -10.83
CA ARG A 131 -5.20 -18.10 -11.77
C ARG A 131 -6.56 -18.64 -11.37
N ASP A 132 -6.71 -19.06 -10.11
CA ASP A 132 -7.95 -19.63 -9.61
C ASP A 132 -9.09 -18.62 -9.66
N GLY A 133 -8.84 -17.37 -9.29
CA GLY A 133 -9.82 -16.28 -9.42
C GLY A 133 -10.22 -15.99 -10.88
N LEU A 134 -9.27 -16.05 -11.82
CA LEU A 134 -9.57 -15.89 -13.25
C LEU A 134 -10.40 -17.07 -13.79
N LEU A 135 -10.05 -18.29 -13.40
CA LEU A 135 -10.80 -19.48 -13.81
C LEU A 135 -12.23 -19.45 -13.28
N GLU A 136 -12.43 -19.04 -12.02
CA GLU A 136 -13.75 -18.87 -11.42
C GLU A 136 -14.59 -17.82 -12.16
N ALA A 137 -14.00 -16.68 -12.50
CA ALA A 137 -14.67 -15.62 -13.23
C ALA A 137 -15.12 -16.05 -14.64
N VAL A 138 -14.39 -16.97 -15.28
CA VAL A 138 -14.69 -17.48 -16.63
C VAL A 138 -15.57 -18.73 -16.61
N ALA A 139 -15.50 -19.56 -15.57
CA ALA A 139 -16.19 -20.83 -15.48
C ALA A 139 -17.73 -20.75 -15.66
N GLY A 140 -18.33 -19.61 -15.24
CA GLY A 140 -19.76 -19.35 -15.41
C GLY A 140 -20.18 -18.97 -16.84
N LYS A 141 -19.24 -18.72 -17.76
CA LYS A 141 -19.50 -18.24 -19.13
C LYS A 141 -19.14 -19.29 -20.19
N LYS A 142 -19.51 -20.54 -19.99
CA LYS A 142 -19.39 -21.54 -21.05
C LYS A 142 -20.41 -21.28 -22.15
N ASN A 143 -20.11 -20.37 -23.04
CA ASN A 143 -20.78 -20.28 -24.33
C ASN A 143 -20.20 -21.40 -25.22
N TYR A 144 -20.95 -22.46 -25.39
CA TYR A 144 -20.61 -23.44 -26.42
C TYR A 144 -20.86 -22.79 -27.78
N PRO A 145 -19.83 -22.63 -28.64
CA PRO A 145 -20.03 -22.10 -29.97
C PRO A 145 -20.97 -23.04 -30.70
N LYS A 146 -22.10 -22.54 -31.17
CA LYS A 146 -23.01 -23.27 -32.03
C LYS A 146 -22.74 -22.84 -33.47
N LEU A 147 -22.55 -23.82 -34.32
CA LEU A 147 -22.52 -23.54 -35.75
C LEU A 147 -23.92 -23.10 -36.20
N ASN A 148 -24.07 -21.84 -36.54
CA ASN A 148 -25.35 -21.24 -36.88
C ASN A 148 -25.42 -20.86 -38.37
N VAL A 149 -24.71 -21.63 -39.18
CA VAL A 149 -24.64 -21.45 -40.66
C VAL A 149 -24.94 -22.80 -41.31
N TYR A 150 -25.58 -22.76 -42.47
CA TYR A 150 -25.83 -23.94 -43.27
C TYR A 150 -24.55 -24.37 -43.99
N SER A 151 -24.50 -25.64 -44.43
CA SER A 151 -23.32 -26.22 -45.06
C SER A 151 -22.93 -25.61 -46.40
N ASP A 152 -23.85 -24.89 -47.02
CA ASP A 152 -23.69 -24.15 -48.31
C ASP A 152 -23.46 -22.66 -48.14
N GLN A 153 -23.38 -22.17 -46.91
CA GLN A 153 -23.13 -20.76 -46.63
C GLN A 153 -21.65 -20.44 -46.45
N ILE A 154 -21.21 -19.35 -47.06
CA ILE A 154 -19.88 -18.77 -46.84
C ILE A 154 -20.01 -17.62 -45.86
N VAL A 155 -19.24 -17.67 -44.77
CA VAL A 155 -19.19 -16.58 -43.78
C VAL A 155 -17.95 -15.77 -43.96
N TRP A 156 -18.16 -14.46 -44.20
CA TRP A 156 -17.08 -13.48 -44.26
C TRP A 156 -16.99 -12.74 -42.94
N GLY A 157 -15.86 -12.89 -42.25
CA GLY A 157 -15.55 -12.16 -41.03
C GLY A 157 -14.52 -11.06 -41.28
N ARG A 158 -14.77 -9.84 -40.80
CA ARG A 158 -13.79 -8.77 -40.77
C ARG A 158 -13.38 -8.53 -39.33
N SER A 159 -12.14 -8.84 -39.00
CA SER A 159 -11.56 -8.52 -37.68
C SER A 159 -10.63 -7.31 -37.80
N PRO A 160 -10.67 -6.36 -36.88
CA PRO A 160 -9.63 -5.33 -36.82
C PRO A 160 -8.27 -6.02 -36.52
N VAL A 161 -7.27 -5.60 -37.29
CA VAL A 161 -5.89 -6.06 -37.05
C VAL A 161 -5.21 -5.03 -36.18
N ARG A 162 -4.71 -5.48 -35.04
CA ARG A 162 -3.81 -4.69 -34.19
C ARG A 162 -2.38 -4.95 -34.67
N ILE A 163 -1.68 -3.91 -35.05
CA ILE A 163 -0.26 -3.97 -35.37
C ILE A 163 0.48 -3.25 -34.25
N ASP A 164 1.22 -4.00 -33.46
CA ASP A 164 2.08 -3.42 -32.43
C ASP A 164 3.42 -3.02 -33.08
N VAL A 165 3.64 -1.70 -33.22
CA VAL A 165 4.82 -1.15 -33.89
C VAL A 165 6.07 -1.20 -32.99
N ALA A 166 5.89 -1.29 -31.68
CA ALA A 166 6.97 -1.44 -30.69
C ALA A 166 6.45 -2.19 -29.48
N GLY A 167 6.95 -3.39 -29.27
CA GLY A 167 6.78 -4.23 -28.09
C GLY A 167 5.31 -4.40 -27.65
N GLY A 168 4.62 -5.44 -28.11
CA GLY A 168 3.27 -5.76 -27.66
C GLY A 168 3.19 -5.84 -26.14
N TRP A 169 2.06 -5.41 -25.51
CA TRP A 169 1.81 -5.43 -24.07
C TRP A 169 2.52 -4.36 -23.24
N THR A 170 2.82 -3.21 -23.81
CA THR A 170 3.33 -2.04 -23.04
C THR A 170 2.24 -1.18 -22.42
N ASP A 171 1.00 -1.54 -22.53
CA ASP A 171 -0.20 -0.83 -22.08
C ASP A 171 -0.84 -1.47 -20.84
N THR A 172 -0.03 -2.15 -20.03
CA THR A 172 -0.40 -2.62 -18.68
C THR A 172 0.19 -1.74 -17.59
#